data_2c3ab5b645d7915a2a0fad05db0703f7
#
_entry.id   2c3ab5b645d7915a2a0fad05db0703f7
#
_cell.length_a   1.000
_cell.length_b   1.000
_cell.length_c   1.000
_cell.angle_alpha   90.00
_cell.angle_beta   90.00
_cell.angle_gamma   90.00
#
_symmetry.space_group_name_H-M   'P 1'
#
loop_
_entity.id
_entity.type
_entity.pdbx_description
1 polymer ?
#
loop_
_entity_poly.entity_id
_entity_poly.type
_entity_poly.pdbx_seq_one_letter_code
_entity_poly.pdbx_strand_id
1 'polypeptide(L)'
;MIIISLGSNVISRWGDSHTTILQALRELESRGVGILRRSRLYRTLPYGPVDQPVFTNAAAAIRTSLPADALLSIVKKIEARAGRGSSEHWGPRALDIDIIDYNRQILNWSQRDTQFFKCKRFSLILPHPRMETRAFVLQPLLDVAPHWHHPVSGLHAAQLLTRLRFVNMGRIIDTLADNTL
;
A
#
# COMPACT_ATOMS: atom_id res chain seq x y z
N MET A 1 -14.16 4.99 -5.98
CA MET A 1 -12.93 4.27 -6.36
C MET A 1 -12.16 3.97 -5.08
N ILE A 2 -11.70 2.75 -4.93
CA ILE A 2 -10.91 2.31 -3.77
C ILE A 2 -9.48 2.11 -4.26
N ILE A 3 -8.48 2.56 -3.49
CA ILE A 3 -7.06 2.46 -3.84
C ILE A 3 -6.36 1.69 -2.73
N ILE A 4 -5.58 0.68 -3.13
CA ILE A 4 -4.70 -0.07 -2.24
C ILE A 4 -3.25 0.08 -2.67
N SER A 5 -2.32 0.02 -1.72
CA SER A 5 -0.88 -0.11 -1.95
C SER A 5 -0.42 -1.50 -1.54
N LEU A 6 0.50 -2.06 -2.31
CA LEU A 6 1.10 -3.37 -2.05
C LEU A 6 2.61 -3.21 -1.98
N GLY A 7 3.26 -3.89 -1.02
CA GLY A 7 4.70 -3.87 -0.84
C GLY A 7 5.23 -5.23 -0.40
N SER A 8 6.42 -5.60 -0.90
CA SER A 8 7.13 -6.84 -0.52
C SER A 8 8.64 -6.63 -0.65
N ASN A 9 9.45 -7.18 0.26
CA ASN A 9 10.91 -7.09 0.16
C ASN A 9 11.66 -8.36 0.58
N VAL A 10 10.94 -9.42 0.92
CA VAL A 10 11.54 -10.74 1.19
C VAL A 10 10.73 -11.84 0.51
N ILE A 11 11.35 -12.99 0.35
CA ILE A 11 10.70 -14.17 -0.22
C ILE A 11 9.48 -14.54 0.65
N SER A 12 8.36 -14.71 0.00
CA SER A 12 7.09 -15.15 0.59
C SER A 12 6.86 -16.64 0.33
N ARG A 13 5.74 -17.16 0.81
CA ARG A 13 5.28 -18.52 0.43
C ARG A 13 4.91 -18.63 -1.05
N TRP A 14 4.78 -17.53 -1.77
CA TRP A 14 4.38 -17.47 -3.18
C TRP A 14 5.56 -17.18 -4.11
N GLY A 15 6.76 -16.97 -3.56
CA GLY A 15 7.97 -16.68 -4.31
C GLY A 15 8.58 -15.33 -3.98
N ASP A 16 9.24 -14.73 -4.96
CA ASP A 16 9.86 -13.41 -4.84
C ASP A 16 8.83 -12.27 -4.69
N SER A 17 9.30 -11.05 -4.47
CA SER A 17 8.44 -9.89 -4.24
C SER A 17 7.52 -9.58 -5.43
N HIS A 18 7.98 -9.76 -6.67
CA HIS A 18 7.18 -9.57 -7.88
C HIS A 18 6.03 -10.58 -7.92
N THR A 19 6.35 -11.86 -7.87
CA THR A 19 5.38 -12.97 -7.87
C THR A 19 4.38 -12.82 -6.72
N THR A 20 4.87 -12.39 -5.56
CA THR A 20 4.03 -12.18 -4.37
C THR A 20 2.97 -11.10 -4.58
N ILE A 21 3.34 -9.97 -5.18
CA ILE A 21 2.38 -8.88 -5.47
C ILE A 21 1.33 -9.35 -6.48
N LEU A 22 1.74 -10.02 -7.55
CA LEU A 22 0.80 -10.55 -8.55
C LEU A 22 -0.15 -11.58 -7.94
N GLN A 23 0.36 -12.49 -7.12
CA GLN A 23 -0.47 -13.47 -6.42
C GLN A 23 -1.45 -12.81 -5.44
N ALA A 24 -1.04 -11.74 -4.76
CA ALA A 24 -1.91 -10.98 -3.88
C ALA A 24 -3.11 -10.36 -4.62
N LEU A 25 -2.90 -9.85 -5.83
CA LEU A 25 -3.98 -9.34 -6.69
C LEU A 25 -4.95 -10.47 -7.09
N ARG A 26 -4.44 -11.64 -7.49
CA ARG A 26 -5.28 -12.83 -7.79
C ARG A 26 -6.08 -13.29 -6.57
N GLU A 27 -5.48 -13.26 -5.39
CA GLU A 27 -6.16 -13.59 -4.13
C GLU A 27 -7.29 -12.60 -3.78
N LEU A 28 -7.14 -11.33 -4.12
CA LEU A 28 -8.21 -10.33 -4.00
C LEU A 28 -9.36 -10.66 -4.97
N GLU A 29 -9.06 -10.92 -6.24
CA GLU A 29 -10.05 -11.27 -7.26
C GLU A 29 -10.84 -12.53 -6.88
N SER A 30 -10.18 -13.57 -6.37
CA SER A 30 -10.82 -14.80 -5.92
C SER A 30 -11.80 -14.60 -4.75
N ARG A 31 -11.73 -13.44 -4.08
CA ARG A 31 -12.64 -13.03 -2.97
C ARG A 31 -13.65 -11.97 -3.37
N GLY A 32 -13.88 -11.78 -4.67
CA GLY A 32 -14.86 -10.84 -5.19
C GLY A 32 -14.42 -9.37 -5.15
N VAL A 33 -13.11 -9.11 -5.02
CA VAL A 33 -12.55 -7.75 -5.13
C VAL A 33 -12.01 -7.57 -6.55
N GLY A 34 -12.74 -6.86 -7.39
CA GLY A 34 -12.34 -6.64 -8.79
C GLY A 34 -11.20 -5.64 -8.92
N ILE A 35 -10.16 -6.00 -9.67
CA ILE A 35 -9.05 -5.11 -9.99
C ILE A 35 -9.42 -4.28 -11.24
N LEU A 36 -9.49 -2.96 -11.09
CA LEU A 36 -9.83 -2.03 -12.17
C LEU A 36 -8.59 -1.56 -12.95
N ARG A 37 -7.53 -1.24 -12.22
CA ARG A 37 -6.23 -0.81 -12.75
C ARG A 37 -5.14 -1.24 -11.80
N ARG A 38 -3.96 -1.51 -12.33
CA ARG A 38 -2.72 -1.73 -11.56
C ARG A 38 -1.63 -0.80 -12.05
N SER A 39 -0.77 -0.37 -11.14
CA SER A 39 0.41 0.42 -11.46
C SER A 39 1.51 -0.47 -12.03
N ARG A 40 2.55 0.16 -12.54
CA ARG A 40 3.87 -0.47 -12.69
C ARG A 40 4.39 -0.91 -11.33
N LEU A 41 5.40 -1.78 -11.36
CA LEU A 41 6.13 -2.19 -10.16
C LEU A 41 7.34 -1.27 -9.97
N TYR A 42 7.52 -0.78 -8.75
CA TYR A 42 8.58 0.15 -8.39
C TYR A 42 9.51 -0.47 -7.36
N ARG A 43 10.82 -0.49 -7.67
CA ARG A 43 11.83 -0.83 -6.67
C ARG A 43 12.16 0.40 -5.86
N THR A 44 12.19 0.27 -4.54
CA THR A 44 12.39 1.41 -3.64
C THR A 44 13.34 1.05 -2.50
N LEU A 45 14.08 2.05 -2.02
CA LEU A 45 14.84 1.91 -0.78
C LEU A 45 13.87 1.65 0.39
N PRO A 46 14.32 0.94 1.43
CA PRO A 46 13.54 0.78 2.66
C PRO A 46 13.17 2.14 3.27
N TYR A 47 12.03 2.16 3.94
CA TYR A 47 11.58 3.31 4.71
C TYR A 47 11.73 2.99 6.20
N GLY A 48 12.61 3.71 6.91
CA GLY A 48 12.90 3.51 8.32
C GLY A 48 14.39 3.26 8.60
N PRO A 49 14.77 3.08 9.87
CA PRO A 49 16.17 2.99 10.30
C PRO A 49 16.77 1.59 10.17
N VAL A 50 15.97 0.58 9.82
CA VAL A 50 16.42 -0.82 9.77
C VAL A 50 17.01 -1.10 8.39
N ASP A 51 18.23 -1.67 8.36
CA ASP A 51 18.83 -2.17 7.12
C ASP A 51 18.08 -3.43 6.67
N GLN A 52 17.57 -3.40 5.43
CA GLN A 52 16.77 -4.47 4.86
C GLN A 52 16.77 -4.41 3.33
N PRO A 53 16.40 -5.51 2.65
CA PRO A 53 16.32 -5.54 1.20
C PRO A 53 15.41 -4.46 0.63
N VAL A 54 15.69 -4.05 -0.61
CA VAL A 54 14.84 -3.15 -1.39
C VAL A 54 13.43 -3.71 -1.53
N PHE A 55 12.44 -2.83 -1.48
CA PHE A 55 11.05 -3.19 -1.69
C PHE A 55 10.69 -3.19 -3.17
N THR A 56 9.75 -4.06 -3.53
CA THR A 56 8.91 -3.92 -4.71
C THR A 56 7.56 -3.40 -4.26
N ASN A 57 7.11 -2.27 -4.81
CA ASN A 57 5.85 -1.62 -4.46
C ASN A 57 4.98 -1.45 -5.70
N ALA A 58 3.67 -1.50 -5.47
CA ALA A 58 2.64 -1.26 -6.48
C ALA A 58 1.41 -0.60 -5.85
N ALA A 59 0.52 -0.10 -6.69
CA ALA A 59 -0.84 0.29 -6.31
C ALA A 59 -1.86 -0.38 -7.23
N ALA A 60 -3.07 -0.56 -6.72
CA ALA A 60 -4.21 -0.96 -7.53
C ALA A 60 -5.45 -0.13 -7.21
N ALA A 61 -6.16 0.25 -8.25
CA ALA A 61 -7.53 0.73 -8.14
C ALA A 61 -8.46 -0.49 -8.18
N ILE A 62 -9.33 -0.61 -7.19
CA ILE A 62 -10.17 -1.79 -7.00
C ILE A 62 -11.64 -1.42 -6.88
N ARG A 63 -12.51 -2.40 -7.07
CA ARG A 63 -13.96 -2.31 -6.87
C ARG A 63 -14.45 -3.48 -6.01
N THR A 64 -15.24 -3.15 -5.00
CA THR A 64 -15.94 -4.14 -4.16
C THR A 64 -17.20 -3.51 -3.56
N SER A 65 -18.18 -4.34 -3.22
CA SER A 65 -19.36 -3.97 -2.41
C SER A 65 -19.13 -4.15 -0.91
N LEU A 66 -18.00 -4.72 -0.50
CA LEU A 66 -17.67 -4.93 0.91
C LEU A 66 -17.46 -3.60 1.62
N PRO A 67 -17.88 -3.43 2.87
CA PRO A 67 -17.48 -2.27 3.68
C PRO A 67 -15.95 -2.28 3.97
N ALA A 68 -15.42 -1.11 4.32
CA ALA A 68 -13.97 -0.91 4.43
C ALA A 68 -13.29 -1.82 5.49
N ASP A 69 -13.97 -2.11 6.59
CA ASP A 69 -13.50 -3.03 7.64
C ASP A 69 -13.47 -4.50 7.19
N ALA A 70 -14.47 -4.91 6.39
CA ALA A 70 -14.48 -6.24 5.78
C ALA A 70 -13.36 -6.39 4.75
N LEU A 71 -13.11 -5.36 3.92
CA LEU A 71 -11.98 -5.34 3.01
C LEU A 71 -10.66 -5.43 3.79
N LEU A 72 -10.51 -4.67 4.89
CA LEU A 72 -9.33 -4.76 5.76
C LEU A 72 -9.12 -6.20 6.29
N SER A 73 -10.19 -6.87 6.69
CA SER A 73 -10.11 -8.25 7.17
C SER A 73 -9.64 -9.21 6.08
N ILE A 74 -10.08 -9.02 4.83
CA ILE A 74 -9.63 -9.82 3.67
C ILE A 74 -8.13 -9.56 3.42
N VAL A 75 -7.72 -8.31 3.38
CA VAL A 75 -6.32 -7.91 3.17
C VAL A 75 -5.41 -8.58 4.20
N LYS A 76 -5.77 -8.53 5.50
CA LYS A 76 -4.97 -9.17 6.57
C LYS A 76 -4.90 -10.70 6.44
N LYS A 77 -5.95 -11.35 5.96
CA LYS A 77 -5.92 -12.79 5.64
C LYS A 77 -4.97 -13.11 4.48
N ILE A 78 -4.94 -12.27 3.46
CA ILE A 78 -4.03 -12.42 2.29
C ILE A 78 -2.58 -12.25 2.74
N GLU A 79 -2.25 -11.23 3.54
CA GLU A 79 -0.91 -11.03 4.11
C GLU A 79 -0.46 -12.24 4.94
N ALA A 80 -1.33 -12.76 5.80
CA ALA A 80 -1.03 -13.95 6.60
C ALA A 80 -0.75 -15.19 5.72
N ARG A 81 -1.49 -15.38 4.63
CA ARG A 81 -1.25 -16.47 3.66
C ARG A 81 0.07 -16.32 2.92
N ALA A 82 0.49 -15.10 2.61
CA ALA A 82 1.79 -14.83 2.01
C ALA A 82 2.96 -15.15 2.95
N GLY A 83 2.69 -15.36 4.24
CA GLY A 83 3.71 -15.68 5.22
C GLY A 83 4.10 -14.51 6.11
N ARG A 84 3.26 -13.47 6.21
CA ARG A 84 3.46 -12.39 7.17
C ARG A 84 3.37 -12.97 8.59
N GLY A 85 4.52 -13.11 9.25
CA GLY A 85 4.63 -13.42 10.68
C GLY A 85 4.44 -12.16 11.53
N SER A 86 4.58 -12.31 12.85
CA SER A 86 4.71 -11.21 13.80
C SER A 86 6.10 -10.56 13.64
N SER A 87 6.31 -9.82 12.56
CA SER A 87 7.58 -9.12 12.34
C SER A 87 7.68 -7.89 13.24
N GLU A 88 8.90 -7.55 13.62
CA GLU A 88 9.21 -6.32 14.34
C GLU A 88 8.69 -5.07 13.60
N HIS A 89 8.39 -4.03 14.33
CA HIS A 89 8.02 -2.74 13.76
C HIS A 89 9.16 -2.25 12.86
N TRP A 90 8.89 -1.97 11.58
CA TRP A 90 9.88 -1.66 10.53
C TRP A 90 10.70 -2.85 9.99
N GLY A 91 10.38 -4.07 10.33
CA GLY A 91 11.08 -5.26 9.82
C GLY A 91 10.71 -5.63 8.36
N PRO A 92 11.47 -6.59 7.78
CA PRO A 92 11.20 -7.13 6.44
C PRO A 92 9.78 -7.71 6.34
N ARG A 93 9.16 -7.60 5.17
CA ARG A 93 7.77 -8.02 4.95
C ARG A 93 7.62 -8.87 3.70
N ALA A 94 7.09 -10.07 3.89
CA ALA A 94 6.70 -10.93 2.78
C ALA A 94 5.62 -10.26 1.92
N LEU A 95 4.62 -9.66 2.54
CA LEU A 95 3.58 -8.86 1.90
C LEU A 95 3.00 -7.85 2.88
N ASP A 96 2.80 -6.63 2.42
CA ASP A 96 2.09 -5.56 3.12
C ASP A 96 1.04 -4.97 2.17
N ILE A 97 -0.21 -4.88 2.61
CA ILE A 97 -1.31 -4.29 1.81
C ILE A 97 -2.00 -3.24 2.66
N ASP A 98 -1.92 -1.99 2.23
CA ASP A 98 -2.57 -0.85 2.88
C ASP A 98 -3.75 -0.36 2.05
N ILE A 99 -4.90 -0.08 2.69
CA ILE A 99 -6.02 0.63 2.06
C ILE A 99 -5.70 2.12 2.12
N ILE A 100 -5.43 2.72 0.97
CA ILE A 100 -5.00 4.11 0.86
C ILE A 100 -6.20 5.06 0.85
N ASP A 101 -7.19 4.77 0.04
CA ASP A 101 -8.42 5.52 -0.09
C ASP A 101 -9.59 4.54 -0.26
N TYR A 102 -10.70 4.83 0.39
CA TYR A 102 -11.92 4.07 0.24
C TYR A 102 -13.07 5.01 -0.12
N ASN A 103 -13.31 5.21 -1.44
CA ASN A 103 -14.37 6.08 -1.97
C ASN A 103 -14.36 7.49 -1.38
N ARG A 104 -13.16 8.06 -1.13
CA ARG A 104 -12.94 9.38 -0.51
C ARG A 104 -13.51 9.52 0.90
N GLN A 105 -13.80 8.41 1.58
CA GLN A 105 -14.26 8.42 2.97
C GLN A 105 -13.17 8.90 3.92
N ILE A 106 -13.57 9.67 4.92
CA ILE A 106 -12.72 10.12 6.01
C ILE A 106 -13.18 9.37 7.27
N LEU A 107 -12.33 8.44 7.75
CA LEU A 107 -12.60 7.64 8.93
C LEU A 107 -11.48 7.82 9.97
N ASN A 108 -11.85 8.07 11.21
CA ASN A 108 -10.94 8.14 12.36
C ASN A 108 -9.72 9.08 12.14
N TRP A 109 -9.84 10.08 11.27
CA TRP A 109 -8.73 10.95 10.86
C TRP A 109 -8.14 11.76 12.02
N SER A 110 -8.93 12.17 12.99
CA SER A 110 -8.49 12.86 14.21
C SER A 110 -7.54 12.04 15.10
N GLN A 111 -7.52 10.71 14.90
CA GLN A 111 -6.69 9.78 15.66
C GLN A 111 -5.33 9.48 14.99
N ARG A 112 -5.05 10.03 13.80
CA ARG A 112 -3.85 9.71 13.00
C ARG A 112 -2.52 10.03 13.70
N ASP A 113 -2.51 11.06 14.56
CA ASP A 113 -1.31 11.54 15.25
C ASP A 113 -1.16 10.99 16.67
N THR A 114 -2.17 10.27 17.17
CA THR A 114 -2.09 9.69 18.49
C THR A 114 -1.19 8.46 18.47
N GLN A 115 -0.14 8.46 19.31
CA GLN A 115 0.73 7.29 19.53
C GLN A 115 -0.03 6.10 20.16
N PHE A 116 -1.33 6.20 20.31
CA PHE A 116 -2.24 5.20 20.86
C PHE A 116 -2.58 4.05 19.92
N PHE A 117 -1.80 3.80 18.86
CA PHE A 117 -1.87 2.54 18.10
C PHE A 117 -1.58 1.28 18.95
N LYS A 118 -1.37 1.43 20.26
CA LYS A 118 -1.29 0.30 21.21
C LYS A 118 -2.64 -0.27 21.61
N CYS A 119 -3.76 0.37 21.31
CA CYS A 119 -5.07 -0.21 21.55
C CYS A 119 -5.38 -1.29 20.53
N LYS A 120 -5.59 -2.50 21.02
CA LYS A 120 -5.82 -3.80 20.36
C LYS A 120 -7.05 -3.91 19.45
N ARG A 121 -7.62 -2.85 18.93
CA ARG A 121 -8.63 -2.85 17.87
C ARG A 121 -8.03 -2.16 16.66
N PHE A 122 -7.90 -2.90 15.56
CA PHE A 122 -7.53 -2.38 14.24
C PHE A 122 -8.54 -1.32 13.81
N SER A 123 -8.38 -0.09 14.24
CA SER A 123 -9.19 1.00 13.72
C SER A 123 -8.60 1.44 12.38
N LEU A 124 -9.32 1.17 11.32
CA LEU A 124 -8.98 1.67 9.99
C LEU A 124 -9.05 3.20 10.01
N ILE A 125 -7.97 3.83 9.55
CA ILE A 125 -7.90 5.29 9.35
C ILE A 125 -7.88 5.55 7.85
N LEU A 126 -8.79 6.38 7.38
CA LEU A 126 -8.89 6.75 5.97
C LEU A 126 -8.96 8.28 5.82
N PRO A 127 -8.29 8.82 4.81
CA PRO A 127 -7.26 8.18 3.98
C PRO A 127 -6.10 7.64 4.83
N HIS A 128 -5.24 6.77 4.26
CA HIS A 128 -4.14 6.18 5.04
C HIS A 128 -3.23 7.28 5.62
N PRO A 129 -3.00 7.33 6.95
CA PRO A 129 -2.45 8.52 7.63
C PRO A 129 -1.00 8.88 7.27
N ARG A 130 -0.22 7.92 6.74
CA ARG A 130 1.19 8.11 6.39
C ARG A 130 1.44 8.17 4.89
N MET A 131 0.39 8.21 4.06
CA MET A 131 0.58 8.16 2.61
C MET A 131 1.27 9.42 2.07
N GLU A 132 1.01 10.58 2.67
CA GLU A 132 1.53 11.87 2.21
C GLU A 132 3.07 11.97 2.30
N THR A 133 3.69 11.14 3.14
CA THR A 133 5.15 11.11 3.36
C THR A 133 5.86 9.94 2.66
N ARG A 134 5.15 9.21 1.79
CA ARG A 134 5.64 7.96 1.20
C ARG A 134 5.65 8.03 -0.33
N ALA A 135 6.80 8.32 -0.94
CA ALA A 135 6.94 8.36 -2.40
C ALA A 135 6.58 7.02 -3.06
N PHE A 136 6.90 5.89 -2.40
CA PHE A 136 6.59 4.54 -2.86
C PHE A 136 5.08 4.20 -2.83
N VAL A 137 4.25 5.04 -2.21
CA VAL A 137 2.78 4.99 -2.29
C VAL A 137 2.27 5.96 -3.34
N LEU A 138 2.75 7.21 -3.32
CA LEU A 138 2.23 8.29 -4.17
C LEU A 138 2.54 8.08 -5.66
N GLN A 139 3.73 7.57 -6.00
CA GLN A 139 4.09 7.35 -7.40
C GLN A 139 3.25 6.25 -8.05
N PRO A 140 3.10 5.03 -7.47
CA PRO A 140 2.21 4.02 -8.01
C PRO A 140 0.73 4.46 -8.01
N LEU A 141 0.31 5.26 -7.03
CA LEU A 141 -1.04 5.82 -6.99
C LEU A 141 -1.34 6.68 -8.23
N LEU A 142 -0.38 7.50 -8.69
CA LEU A 142 -0.53 8.31 -9.90
C LEU A 142 -0.72 7.48 -11.16
N ASP A 143 -0.16 6.27 -11.25
CA ASP A 143 -0.39 5.36 -12.39
C ASP A 143 -1.86 4.91 -12.46
N VAL A 144 -2.49 4.65 -11.31
CA VAL A 144 -3.87 4.11 -11.26
C VAL A 144 -4.94 5.19 -11.13
N ALA A 145 -4.58 6.34 -10.58
CA ALA A 145 -5.47 7.47 -10.32
C ALA A 145 -4.76 8.82 -10.54
N PRO A 146 -4.44 9.19 -11.80
CA PRO A 146 -3.62 10.37 -12.11
C PRO A 146 -4.21 11.70 -11.64
N HIS A 147 -5.52 11.79 -11.43
CA HIS A 147 -6.23 12.99 -10.97
C HIS A 147 -6.66 12.91 -9.50
N TRP A 148 -6.08 12.00 -8.72
CA TRP A 148 -6.47 11.83 -7.34
C TRP A 148 -6.00 13.00 -6.47
N HIS A 149 -6.91 13.47 -5.59
CA HIS A 149 -6.67 14.49 -4.58
C HIS A 149 -6.91 13.89 -3.20
N HIS A 150 -6.06 14.23 -2.26
CA HIS A 150 -6.19 13.79 -0.87
C HIS A 150 -7.49 14.32 -0.26
N PRO A 151 -8.39 13.44 0.27
CA PRO A 151 -9.73 13.83 0.70
C PRO A 151 -9.77 14.92 1.77
N VAL A 152 -8.73 15.02 2.60
CA VAL A 152 -8.66 15.98 3.71
C VAL A 152 -7.91 17.26 3.31
N SER A 153 -6.69 17.13 2.77
CA SER A 153 -5.86 18.31 2.44
C SER A 153 -6.23 18.95 1.11
N GLY A 154 -6.99 18.28 0.25
CA GLY A 154 -7.32 18.73 -1.09
C GLY A 154 -6.14 18.72 -2.08
N LEU A 155 -4.94 18.34 -1.64
CA LEU A 155 -3.74 18.37 -2.47
C LEU A 155 -3.74 17.22 -3.48
N HIS A 156 -3.32 17.52 -4.70
CA HIS A 156 -3.12 16.51 -5.73
C HIS A 156 -1.93 15.60 -5.38
N ALA A 157 -2.01 14.30 -5.72
CA ALA A 157 -0.94 13.34 -5.40
C ALA A 157 0.44 13.77 -5.94
N ALA A 158 0.50 14.38 -7.13
CA ALA A 158 1.74 14.90 -7.69
C ALA A 158 2.33 16.07 -6.87
N GLN A 159 1.49 16.91 -6.27
CA GLN A 159 1.95 17.99 -5.38
C GLN A 159 2.53 17.40 -4.09
N LEU A 160 1.89 16.37 -3.53
CA LEU A 160 2.42 15.66 -2.37
C LEU A 160 3.77 15.00 -2.69
N LEU A 161 3.87 14.33 -3.84
CA LEU A 161 5.10 13.69 -4.29
C LEU A 161 6.24 14.71 -4.50
N THR A 162 5.94 15.88 -5.05
CA THR A 162 6.94 16.95 -5.25
C THR A 162 7.56 17.41 -3.92
N ARG A 163 6.80 17.43 -2.83
CA ARG A 163 7.29 17.79 -1.49
C ARG A 163 8.31 16.79 -0.95
N LEU A 164 8.33 15.56 -1.48
CA LEU A 164 9.22 14.48 -1.04
C LEU A 164 10.54 14.38 -1.83
N ARG A 165 10.83 15.28 -2.78
CA ARG A 165 12.01 15.20 -3.66
C ARG A 165 13.34 15.10 -2.94
N PHE A 166 13.42 15.58 -1.70
CA PHE A 166 14.64 15.56 -0.89
C PHE A 166 14.63 14.48 0.21
N VAL A 167 13.61 13.62 0.23
CA VAL A 167 13.49 12.53 1.22
C VAL A 167 14.12 11.27 0.63
N ASN A 168 15.23 10.81 1.20
CA ASN A 168 15.92 9.60 0.72
C ASN A 168 15.21 8.29 1.11
N MET A 169 14.52 8.26 2.25
CA MET A 169 13.82 7.06 2.72
C MET A 169 12.63 6.72 1.83
N GLY A 170 12.55 5.48 1.39
CA GLY A 170 11.49 5.02 0.47
C GLY A 170 11.62 5.57 -0.95
N ARG A 171 12.81 6.10 -1.32
CA ARG A 171 13.06 6.63 -2.66
C ARG A 171 12.96 5.54 -3.71
N ILE A 172 12.30 5.85 -4.82
CA ILE A 172 12.24 4.98 -6.00
C ILE A 172 13.63 4.95 -6.64
N ILE A 173 14.14 3.75 -6.88
CA ILE A 173 15.43 3.52 -7.52
C ILE A 173 15.28 2.95 -8.93
N ASP A 174 14.16 2.27 -9.20
CA ASP A 174 13.92 1.67 -10.50
C ASP A 174 12.42 1.40 -10.70
N THR A 175 12.03 1.25 -11.97
CA THR A 175 10.70 0.80 -12.40
C THR A 175 10.87 -0.47 -13.20
N LEU A 176 10.26 -1.56 -12.73
CA LEU A 176 10.32 -2.83 -13.44
C LEU A 176 9.42 -2.74 -14.68
N ALA A 177 9.95 -3.18 -15.83
CA ALA A 177 9.17 -3.29 -17.04
C ALA A 177 7.95 -4.20 -16.77
N ASP A 178 6.77 -3.80 -17.28
CA ASP A 178 5.59 -4.65 -17.29
C ASP A 178 5.90 -5.89 -18.13
N ASN A 179 6.32 -6.97 -17.48
CA ASN A 179 6.14 -8.30 -18.05
C ASN A 179 4.66 -8.59 -17.86
N THR A 180 3.89 -8.10 -18.80
CA THR A 180 2.45 -8.35 -18.95
C THR A 180 2.19 -9.86 -18.87
N LEU A 181 1.37 -10.23 -17.88
CA LEU A 181 0.58 -11.45 -17.93
C LEU A 181 -0.69 -11.19 -18.69
#